data_4064f46dd8820c8103bbf789d2094c25
#
_entry.id   4064f46dd8820c8103bbf789d2094c25
#
_cell.length_a   1.000
_cell.length_b   1.000
_cell.length_c   1.000
_cell.angle_alpha   90.00
_cell.angle_beta   90.00
_cell.angle_gamma   90.00
#
_symmetry.space_group_name_H-M   'P 1'
#
loop_
_entity.id
_entity.type
_entity.pdbx_description
1 polymer ?
#
loop_
_entity_poly.entity_id
_entity_poly.type
_entity_poly.pdbx_seq_one_letter_code
_entity_poly.pdbx_strand_id
1 'polypeptide(L)'
;MQNIINSIKKSFSPEKIVQPGIYQYLSPGDDPRNYRLHLRVEDDGNGILIINASTILHLNQTATEYAYFLINNASPEIVAKHISRRYKVQPAVAKQDYLDLSERIQDLINTPDLDPVTFLDMERVVPFSGHISAPYRLDCAITYRLPGQDDPKSAPTERVKKELDTSEWIKIIDKAWSIGIPHIVFTGGEPTLRDDLPVLLQQTENNGQVSGLLTNGIRLSEPAYLKDLLLTGLDYVMIVYSDKKEVRDGLQACLKEDLFVSVHLTLKEDNFETISRHIEEFQKVGVKGISLSAHKQNLTSRLEILRNKIAEFQLDLIWNLPVPYSSLNPIEFETDFKGKISGEGKGWLYIEPDGDVLPAQDINHVLGNFLEDDWGIIWKGQNN
;
A
#
# COMPACT_ATOMS: atom_id res chain seq x y z
N MET A 1 0.39 -20.62 -40.77
CA MET A 1 1.21 -21.32 -39.74
C MET A 1 1.02 -20.72 -38.33
N GLN A 2 1.06 -19.41 -38.14
CA GLN A 2 0.89 -18.75 -36.83
C GLN A 2 -0.46 -19.08 -36.16
N ASN A 3 -1.56 -19.12 -36.95
CA ASN A 3 -2.91 -19.43 -36.40
C ASN A 3 -3.06 -20.90 -36.01
N ILE A 4 -2.33 -21.82 -36.61
CA ILE A 4 -2.33 -23.25 -36.25
C ILE A 4 -1.52 -23.46 -34.96
N ILE A 5 -0.38 -22.75 -34.82
CA ILE A 5 0.44 -22.79 -33.59
C ILE A 5 -0.32 -22.20 -32.42
N ASN A 6 -1.05 -21.10 -32.62
CA ASN A 6 -1.89 -20.49 -31.57
C ASN A 6 -3.11 -21.37 -31.20
N SER A 7 -3.69 -22.09 -32.20
CA SER A 7 -4.76 -23.05 -31.96
C SER A 7 -4.26 -24.28 -31.21
N ILE A 8 -3.07 -24.79 -31.55
CA ILE A 8 -2.43 -25.92 -30.85
C ILE A 8 -2.04 -25.52 -29.42
N LYS A 9 -1.46 -24.32 -29.20
CA LYS A 9 -1.19 -23.80 -27.84
C LYS A 9 -2.46 -23.66 -27.01
N LYS A 10 -3.57 -23.22 -27.60
CA LYS A 10 -4.88 -23.15 -26.90
C LYS A 10 -5.44 -24.53 -26.55
N SER A 11 -5.17 -25.55 -27.38
CA SER A 11 -5.64 -26.93 -27.18
C SER A 11 -4.85 -27.71 -26.11
N PHE A 12 -3.63 -27.26 -25.76
CA PHE A 12 -2.77 -27.87 -24.74
C PHE A 12 -2.63 -27.03 -23.48
N SER A 13 -3.24 -25.85 -23.39
CA SER A 13 -3.33 -25.13 -22.13
C SER A 13 -4.32 -25.86 -21.23
N PRO A 14 -3.89 -26.35 -20.04
CA PRO A 14 -4.81 -26.97 -19.12
C PRO A 14 -5.92 -25.98 -18.79
N GLU A 15 -7.16 -26.48 -18.74
CA GLU A 15 -8.33 -25.65 -18.42
C GLU A 15 -8.10 -24.94 -17.11
N LYS A 16 -8.18 -23.61 -17.08
CA LYS A 16 -7.96 -22.82 -15.86
C LYS A 16 -9.11 -23.11 -14.89
N ILE A 17 -8.82 -23.67 -13.73
CA ILE A 17 -9.83 -23.90 -12.68
C ILE A 17 -10.23 -22.55 -12.06
N VAL A 18 -9.25 -21.69 -11.78
CA VAL A 18 -9.47 -20.35 -11.21
C VAL A 18 -9.46 -19.34 -12.35
N GLN A 19 -10.54 -18.60 -12.48
CA GLN A 19 -10.64 -17.55 -13.48
C GLN A 19 -9.77 -16.36 -13.08
N PRO A 20 -9.19 -15.62 -14.04
CA PRO A 20 -8.59 -14.33 -13.75
C PRO A 20 -9.58 -13.42 -13.03
N GLY A 21 -9.12 -12.73 -11.99
CA GLY A 21 -9.99 -11.89 -11.16
C GLY A 21 -9.45 -11.70 -9.75
N ILE A 22 -10.30 -11.13 -8.92
CA ILE A 22 -9.97 -10.73 -7.57
C ILE A 22 -10.80 -11.57 -6.59
N TYR A 23 -10.11 -12.12 -5.60
CA TYR A 23 -10.70 -12.93 -4.54
C TYR A 23 -10.18 -12.42 -3.20
N GLN A 24 -11.05 -12.33 -2.22
CA GLN A 24 -10.70 -11.78 -0.91
C GLN A 24 -11.25 -12.63 0.23
N TYR A 25 -10.59 -12.52 1.36
CA TYR A 25 -11.04 -13.04 2.63
C TYR A 25 -10.77 -11.98 3.71
N LEU A 26 -11.79 -11.69 4.49
CA LEU A 26 -11.69 -10.88 5.68
C LEU A 26 -11.89 -11.79 6.88
N SER A 27 -10.98 -11.75 7.86
CA SER A 27 -11.14 -12.51 9.08
C SER A 27 -12.42 -12.08 9.82
N PRO A 28 -13.10 -12.99 10.52
CA PRO A 28 -14.24 -12.61 11.36
C PRO A 28 -13.85 -11.51 12.35
N GLY A 29 -14.79 -10.62 12.67
CA GLY A 29 -14.54 -9.48 13.56
C GLY A 29 -14.21 -9.85 15.03
N ASP A 30 -14.37 -11.10 15.40
CA ASP A 30 -13.94 -11.69 16.67
C ASP A 30 -12.57 -12.38 16.60
N ASP A 31 -11.93 -12.46 15.42
CA ASP A 31 -10.55 -12.93 15.28
C ASP A 31 -9.60 -11.81 15.75
N PRO A 32 -8.83 -12.04 16.84
CA PRO A 32 -7.95 -11.00 17.39
C PRO A 32 -6.81 -10.59 16.45
N ARG A 33 -6.57 -11.37 15.40
CA ARG A 33 -5.52 -11.09 14.40
C ARG A 33 -5.94 -10.05 13.37
N ASN A 34 -7.24 -9.87 13.15
CA ASN A 34 -7.84 -8.93 12.20
C ASN A 34 -7.07 -8.84 10.86
N TYR A 35 -7.05 -9.94 10.11
CA TYR A 35 -6.27 -10.01 8.88
C TYR A 35 -7.14 -10.06 7.61
N ARG A 36 -6.55 -9.59 6.52
CA ARG A 36 -7.17 -9.58 5.18
C ARG A 36 -6.27 -10.32 4.21
N LEU A 37 -6.86 -11.21 3.40
CA LEU A 37 -6.19 -11.87 2.28
C LEU A 37 -6.80 -11.36 0.99
N HIS A 38 -5.96 -10.91 0.07
CA HIS A 38 -6.34 -10.43 -1.24
C HIS A 38 -5.56 -11.22 -2.29
N LEU A 39 -6.24 -12.05 -3.06
CA LEU A 39 -5.66 -12.81 -4.16
C LEU A 39 -6.11 -12.22 -5.48
N ARG A 40 -5.16 -11.76 -6.27
CA ARG A 40 -5.34 -11.39 -7.67
C ARG A 40 -4.82 -12.51 -8.54
N VAL A 41 -5.68 -13.06 -9.40
CA VAL A 41 -5.32 -14.10 -10.37
C VAL A 41 -5.14 -13.43 -11.72
N GLU A 42 -3.93 -13.53 -12.27
CA GLU A 42 -3.55 -12.94 -13.54
C GLU A 42 -4.01 -13.79 -14.74
N ASP A 43 -4.00 -13.21 -15.94
CA ASP A 43 -4.45 -13.88 -17.17
C ASP A 43 -3.70 -15.16 -17.49
N ASP A 44 -2.45 -15.28 -17.08
CA ASP A 44 -1.62 -16.48 -17.26
C ASP A 44 -1.90 -17.58 -16.21
N GLY A 45 -2.74 -17.29 -15.21
CA GLY A 45 -3.10 -18.18 -14.11
C GLY A 45 -2.16 -18.12 -12.91
N ASN A 46 -1.09 -17.33 -12.96
CA ASN A 46 -0.30 -17.01 -11.78
C ASN A 46 -1.10 -16.08 -10.86
N GLY A 47 -0.71 -16.00 -9.60
CA GLY A 47 -1.43 -15.18 -8.63
C GLY A 47 -0.50 -14.28 -7.82
N ILE A 48 -1.11 -13.26 -7.26
CA ILE A 48 -0.48 -12.38 -6.29
C ILE A 48 -1.35 -12.42 -5.04
N LEU A 49 -0.83 -13.01 -3.97
CA LEU A 49 -1.50 -13.02 -2.67
C LEU A 49 -0.89 -11.91 -1.80
N ILE A 50 -1.75 -11.04 -1.32
CA ILE A 50 -1.38 -9.93 -0.45
C ILE A 50 -2.04 -10.15 0.92
N ILE A 51 -1.23 -10.10 1.97
CA ILE A 51 -1.65 -10.24 3.36
C ILE A 51 -1.49 -8.86 4.03
N ASN A 52 -2.56 -8.29 4.52
CA ASN A 52 -2.59 -7.01 5.23
C ASN A 52 -1.88 -5.85 4.49
N ALA A 53 -1.88 -5.85 3.15
CA ALA A 53 -1.18 -4.89 2.29
C ALA A 53 0.35 -4.78 2.51
N SER A 54 0.93 -5.57 3.41
CA SER A 54 2.36 -5.55 3.75
C SER A 54 3.15 -6.71 3.15
N THR A 55 2.58 -7.92 3.18
CA THR A 55 3.22 -9.13 2.68
C THR A 55 2.70 -9.48 1.30
N ILE A 56 3.57 -9.52 0.29
CA ILE A 56 3.23 -9.80 -1.10
C ILE A 56 3.90 -11.11 -1.53
N LEU A 57 3.10 -12.09 -1.94
CA LEU A 57 3.55 -13.39 -2.41
C LEU A 57 3.22 -13.55 -3.89
N HIS A 58 4.23 -13.81 -4.72
CA HIS A 58 4.05 -14.20 -6.11
C HIS A 58 3.88 -15.72 -6.19
N LEU A 59 2.71 -16.15 -6.63
CA LEU A 59 2.31 -17.56 -6.67
C LEU A 59 2.31 -18.07 -8.10
N ASN A 60 2.91 -19.25 -8.30
CA ASN A 60 2.69 -19.99 -9.56
C ASN A 60 1.25 -20.52 -9.64
N GLN A 61 0.85 -21.05 -10.79
CA GLN A 61 -0.52 -21.50 -11.04
C GLN A 61 -1.04 -22.48 -9.97
N THR A 62 -0.22 -23.43 -9.52
CA THR A 62 -0.64 -24.43 -8.52
C THR A 62 -0.84 -23.78 -7.15
N ALA A 63 0.10 -22.94 -6.70
CA ALA A 63 -0.01 -22.21 -5.45
C ALA A 63 -1.18 -21.21 -5.47
N THR A 64 -1.46 -20.61 -6.64
CA THR A 64 -2.63 -19.73 -6.85
C THR A 64 -3.94 -20.50 -6.63
N GLU A 65 -4.04 -21.72 -7.16
CA GLU A 65 -5.22 -22.56 -6.95
C GLU A 65 -5.38 -22.94 -5.46
N TYR A 66 -4.30 -23.30 -4.79
CA TYR A 66 -4.35 -23.55 -3.35
C TYR A 66 -4.77 -22.31 -2.55
N ALA A 67 -4.22 -21.13 -2.86
CA ALA A 67 -4.60 -19.88 -2.21
C ALA A 67 -6.08 -19.53 -2.47
N TYR A 68 -6.57 -19.77 -3.67
CA TYR A 68 -7.98 -19.62 -3.99
C TYR A 68 -8.88 -20.51 -3.12
N PHE A 69 -8.52 -21.78 -2.96
CA PHE A 69 -9.27 -22.71 -2.12
C PHE A 69 -9.19 -22.32 -0.64
N LEU A 70 -8.05 -21.79 -0.19
CA LEU A 70 -7.86 -21.30 1.18
C LEU A 70 -8.81 -20.13 1.48
N ILE A 71 -8.84 -19.14 0.60
CA ILE A 71 -9.73 -17.95 0.70
C ILE A 71 -11.21 -18.37 0.75
N ASN A 72 -11.56 -19.44 0.02
CA ASN A 72 -12.93 -19.96 0.02
C ASN A 72 -13.21 -21.01 1.11
N ASN A 73 -12.32 -21.17 2.07
CA ASN A 73 -12.46 -22.12 3.18
C ASN A 73 -12.77 -23.56 2.73
N ALA A 74 -12.18 -24.01 1.61
CA ALA A 74 -12.42 -25.33 1.09
C ALA A 74 -11.73 -26.42 1.95
N SER A 75 -12.43 -27.56 2.15
CA SER A 75 -11.82 -28.65 2.91
C SER A 75 -10.64 -29.29 2.15
N PRO A 76 -9.60 -29.77 2.88
CA PRO A 76 -8.44 -30.41 2.27
C PRO A 76 -8.78 -31.58 1.33
N GLU A 77 -9.88 -32.29 1.58
CA GLU A 77 -10.36 -33.39 0.75
C GLU A 77 -10.89 -32.92 -0.61
N ILE A 78 -11.62 -31.80 -0.61
CA ILE A 78 -12.11 -31.17 -1.85
C ILE A 78 -10.92 -30.69 -2.69
N VAL A 79 -9.98 -29.99 -2.06
CA VAL A 79 -8.77 -29.47 -2.72
C VAL A 79 -7.94 -30.61 -3.32
N ALA A 80 -7.65 -31.65 -2.53
CA ALA A 80 -6.90 -32.82 -2.99
C ALA A 80 -7.54 -33.47 -4.22
N LYS A 81 -8.86 -33.61 -4.24
CA LYS A 81 -9.60 -34.15 -5.37
C LYS A 81 -9.49 -33.31 -6.63
N HIS A 82 -9.57 -31.99 -6.51
CA HIS A 82 -9.44 -31.07 -7.66
C HIS A 82 -8.02 -31.04 -8.21
N ILE A 83 -7.05 -30.79 -7.36
CA ILE A 83 -5.63 -30.66 -7.72
C ILE A 83 -5.07 -31.97 -8.31
N SER A 84 -5.38 -33.12 -7.68
CA SER A 84 -4.89 -34.44 -8.16
C SER A 84 -5.38 -34.76 -9.59
N ARG A 85 -6.60 -34.36 -9.92
CA ARG A 85 -7.16 -34.57 -11.27
C ARG A 85 -6.48 -33.70 -12.32
N ARG A 86 -6.19 -32.46 -11.96
CA ARG A 86 -5.61 -31.46 -12.87
C ARG A 86 -4.13 -31.71 -13.12
N TYR A 87 -3.35 -31.90 -12.05
CA TYR A 87 -1.89 -31.99 -12.12
C TYR A 87 -1.38 -33.44 -12.12
N LYS A 88 -2.28 -34.42 -12.14
CA LYS A 88 -1.97 -35.86 -12.16
C LYS A 88 -1.04 -36.31 -11.01
N VAL A 89 -1.20 -35.67 -9.83
CA VAL A 89 -0.49 -36.00 -8.59
C VAL A 89 -1.36 -36.92 -7.71
N GLN A 90 -0.75 -37.60 -6.78
CA GLN A 90 -1.51 -38.40 -5.81
C GLN A 90 -2.32 -37.50 -4.88
N PRO A 91 -3.60 -37.86 -4.57
CA PRO A 91 -4.44 -37.03 -3.69
C PRO A 91 -3.82 -36.73 -2.32
N ALA A 92 -3.05 -37.71 -1.77
CA ALA A 92 -2.38 -37.51 -0.49
C ALA A 92 -1.30 -36.40 -0.56
N VAL A 93 -0.55 -36.31 -1.67
CA VAL A 93 0.44 -35.29 -1.91
C VAL A 93 -0.25 -33.92 -2.04
N ALA A 94 -1.27 -33.79 -2.90
CA ALA A 94 -2.02 -32.56 -3.07
C ALA A 94 -2.66 -32.08 -1.76
N LYS A 95 -3.13 -32.99 -0.92
CA LYS A 95 -3.65 -32.68 0.42
C LYS A 95 -2.56 -32.11 1.32
N GLN A 96 -1.39 -32.72 1.35
CA GLN A 96 -0.28 -32.29 2.20
C GLN A 96 0.23 -30.92 1.75
N ASP A 97 0.46 -30.72 0.44
CA ASP A 97 0.89 -29.42 -0.12
C ASP A 97 -0.06 -28.28 0.25
N TYR A 98 -1.38 -28.56 0.23
CA TYR A 98 -2.39 -27.57 0.64
C TYR A 98 -2.31 -27.23 2.13
N LEU A 99 -2.13 -28.24 2.98
CA LEU A 99 -2.00 -28.05 4.41
C LEU A 99 -0.72 -27.28 4.75
N ASP A 100 0.39 -27.63 4.11
CA ASP A 100 1.68 -26.97 4.29
C ASP A 100 1.61 -25.48 3.87
N LEU A 101 0.99 -25.19 2.72
CA LEU A 101 0.79 -23.80 2.30
C LEU A 101 -0.12 -23.04 3.27
N SER A 102 -1.20 -23.69 3.72
CA SER A 102 -2.14 -23.09 4.68
C SER A 102 -1.45 -22.74 6.00
N GLU A 103 -0.64 -23.65 6.55
CA GLU A 103 0.15 -23.44 7.77
C GLU A 103 1.13 -22.28 7.60
N ARG A 104 1.89 -22.26 6.50
CA ARG A 104 2.85 -21.19 6.20
C ARG A 104 2.18 -19.81 6.06
N ILE A 105 1.00 -19.73 5.44
CA ILE A 105 0.23 -18.47 5.37
C ILE A 105 -0.23 -18.06 6.77
N GLN A 106 -0.67 -18.98 7.62
CA GLN A 106 -1.03 -18.68 9.00
C GLN A 106 0.17 -18.19 9.82
N ASP A 107 1.36 -18.75 9.60
CA ASP A 107 2.58 -18.29 10.27
C ASP A 107 2.94 -16.86 9.84
N LEU A 108 2.79 -16.50 8.56
CA LEU A 108 2.97 -15.12 8.08
C LEU A 108 1.95 -14.15 8.68
N ILE A 109 0.72 -14.59 8.89
CA ILE A 109 -0.32 -13.79 9.57
C ILE A 109 0.04 -13.60 11.05
N ASN A 110 0.53 -14.62 11.71
CA ASN A 110 0.84 -14.61 13.14
C ASN A 110 2.16 -13.92 13.48
N THR A 111 3.05 -13.74 12.51
CA THR A 111 4.41 -13.19 12.71
C THR A 111 4.66 -12.06 11.71
N PRO A 112 4.25 -10.82 12.03
CA PRO A 112 4.26 -9.69 11.10
C PRO A 112 5.63 -9.38 10.47
N ASP A 113 6.73 -9.62 11.19
CA ASP A 113 8.10 -9.30 10.73
C ASP A 113 8.81 -10.48 10.04
N LEU A 114 8.09 -11.55 9.77
CA LEU A 114 8.66 -12.72 9.12
C LEU A 114 8.91 -12.43 7.63
N ASP A 115 10.19 -12.51 7.20
CA ASP A 115 10.51 -12.36 5.77
C ASP A 115 9.91 -13.52 4.97
N PRO A 116 8.87 -13.26 4.15
CA PRO A 116 8.14 -14.32 3.47
C PRO A 116 9.01 -15.10 2.48
N VAL A 117 10.00 -14.43 1.87
CA VAL A 117 10.88 -15.04 0.87
C VAL A 117 11.79 -16.09 1.52
N THR A 118 12.40 -15.74 2.64
CA THR A 118 13.27 -16.65 3.39
C THR A 118 12.47 -17.78 4.05
N PHE A 119 11.31 -17.44 4.63
CA PHE A 119 10.48 -18.41 5.33
C PHE A 119 9.82 -19.44 4.41
N LEU A 120 9.37 -18.99 3.21
CA LEU A 120 8.72 -19.88 2.24
C LEU A 120 9.71 -20.62 1.33
N ASP A 121 11.02 -20.37 1.47
CA ASP A 121 12.08 -20.88 0.58
C ASP A 121 11.76 -20.56 -0.90
N MET A 122 11.22 -19.35 -1.13
CA MET A 122 10.89 -18.87 -2.47
C MET A 122 12.11 -18.19 -3.10
N GLU A 123 12.23 -18.31 -4.42
CA GLU A 123 13.23 -17.51 -5.13
C GLU A 123 12.95 -16.00 -4.92
N ARG A 124 13.99 -15.24 -4.56
CA ARG A 124 13.88 -13.79 -4.48
C ARG A 124 13.62 -13.23 -5.88
N VAL A 125 12.38 -12.92 -6.14
CA VAL A 125 11.99 -12.18 -7.33
C VAL A 125 12.31 -10.70 -7.08
N VAL A 126 12.88 -10.03 -8.08
CA VAL A 126 13.09 -8.58 -7.97
C VAL A 126 11.73 -7.94 -7.67
N PRO A 127 11.60 -7.13 -6.60
CA PRO A 127 10.34 -6.51 -6.25
C PRO A 127 9.72 -5.82 -7.47
N PHE A 128 8.42 -6.03 -7.66
CA PHE A 128 7.64 -5.47 -8.78
C PHE A 128 8.08 -5.95 -10.18
N SER A 129 8.84 -7.03 -10.27
CA SER A 129 9.15 -7.67 -11.55
C SER A 129 8.02 -8.61 -11.98
N GLY A 130 7.95 -8.90 -13.27
CA GLY A 130 6.91 -9.76 -13.82
C GLY A 130 5.72 -8.98 -14.40
N HIS A 131 4.76 -9.72 -14.91
CA HIS A 131 3.52 -9.17 -15.45
C HIS A 131 2.52 -9.01 -14.29
N ILE A 132 2.16 -7.77 -13.99
CA ILE A 132 1.11 -7.42 -13.03
C ILE A 132 0.05 -6.58 -13.74
N SER A 133 -1.23 -6.84 -13.45
CA SER A 133 -2.37 -6.18 -14.09
C SER A 133 -2.75 -4.84 -13.44
N ALA A 134 -2.27 -4.60 -12.20
CA ALA A 134 -2.52 -3.37 -11.44
C ALA A 134 -1.45 -3.19 -10.35
N PRO A 135 -1.24 -1.97 -9.84
CA PRO A 135 -0.36 -1.73 -8.70
C PRO A 135 -0.91 -2.37 -7.41
N TYR A 136 -0.11 -2.36 -6.37
CA TYR A 136 -0.52 -2.84 -5.04
C TYR A 136 -1.13 -1.73 -4.19
N ARG A 137 -0.86 -0.46 -4.53
CA ARG A 137 -1.27 0.71 -3.76
C ARG A 137 -1.59 1.90 -4.65
N LEU A 138 -2.59 2.70 -4.24
CA LEU A 138 -2.82 4.05 -4.73
C LEU A 138 -2.54 5.07 -3.64
N ASP A 139 -1.73 6.07 -3.95
CA ASP A 139 -1.47 7.24 -3.14
C ASP A 139 -2.40 8.36 -3.61
N CYS A 140 -3.47 8.62 -2.88
CA CYS A 140 -4.53 9.53 -3.24
C CYS A 140 -4.33 10.90 -2.57
N ALA A 141 -3.84 11.88 -3.31
CA ALA A 141 -3.82 13.27 -2.87
C ALA A 141 -5.23 13.84 -2.96
N ILE A 142 -6.00 13.72 -1.89
CA ILE A 142 -7.41 14.13 -1.90
C ILE A 142 -7.61 15.65 -1.87
N THR A 143 -6.57 16.39 -1.50
CA THR A 143 -6.53 17.86 -1.51
C THR A 143 -5.10 18.38 -1.52
N TYR A 144 -4.85 19.52 -2.14
CA TYR A 144 -3.57 20.24 -2.00
C TYR A 144 -3.66 21.43 -1.03
N ARG A 145 -4.78 21.60 -0.34
CA ARG A 145 -4.93 22.64 0.69
C ARG A 145 -3.98 22.40 1.87
N LEU A 146 -3.46 23.49 2.41
CA LEU A 146 -2.61 23.51 3.60
C LEU A 146 -3.26 24.35 4.71
N PRO A 147 -3.01 24.04 5.99
CA PRO A 147 -3.54 24.82 7.10
C PRO A 147 -3.15 26.29 7.01
N GLY A 148 -4.15 27.19 7.05
CA GLY A 148 -3.94 28.64 6.96
C GLY A 148 -3.57 29.17 5.57
N GLN A 149 -3.69 28.34 4.52
CA GLN A 149 -3.49 28.72 3.13
C GLN A 149 -4.71 28.24 2.33
N ASP A 150 -5.70 29.10 2.18
CA ASP A 150 -6.88 28.82 1.35
C ASP A 150 -6.61 29.10 -0.16
N ASP A 151 -5.38 29.52 -0.51
CA ASP A 151 -5.03 29.87 -1.88
C ASP A 151 -4.59 28.63 -2.67
N PRO A 152 -5.27 28.25 -3.77
CA PRO A 152 -4.85 27.20 -4.70
C PRO A 152 -3.43 27.38 -5.26
N LYS A 153 -2.85 28.58 -5.18
CA LYS A 153 -1.47 28.86 -5.60
C LYS A 153 -0.40 28.12 -4.78
N SER A 154 -0.76 27.53 -3.67
CA SER A 154 0.13 26.67 -2.89
C SER A 154 0.17 25.23 -3.40
N ALA A 155 -0.67 24.86 -4.37
CA ALA A 155 -0.64 23.54 -4.97
C ALA A 155 0.70 23.28 -5.67
N PRO A 156 1.24 22.05 -5.62
CA PRO A 156 2.51 21.71 -6.26
C PRO A 156 2.43 21.74 -7.80
N THR A 157 1.24 21.81 -8.35
CA THR A 157 1.00 21.87 -9.79
C THR A 157 -0.12 22.86 -10.11
N GLU A 158 0.05 23.61 -11.21
CA GLU A 158 -0.97 24.52 -11.74
C GLU A 158 -2.09 23.80 -12.51
N ARG A 159 -1.95 22.49 -12.77
CA ARG A 159 -2.97 21.71 -13.48
C ARG A 159 -4.23 21.51 -12.64
N VAL A 160 -4.07 21.26 -11.35
CA VAL A 160 -5.18 21.00 -10.43
C VAL A 160 -5.92 22.31 -10.15
N LYS A 161 -6.97 22.56 -10.92
CA LYS A 161 -7.81 23.76 -10.78
C LYS A 161 -9.06 23.53 -9.94
N LYS A 162 -9.51 22.26 -9.87
CA LYS A 162 -10.70 21.83 -9.14
C LYS A 162 -10.40 20.48 -8.48
N GLU A 163 -10.60 20.39 -7.20
CA GLU A 163 -10.53 19.12 -6.47
C GLU A 163 -11.84 18.33 -6.68
N LEU A 164 -11.73 17.02 -6.76
CA LEU A 164 -12.85 16.09 -6.84
C LEU A 164 -13.70 16.14 -5.57
N ASP A 165 -15.00 15.96 -5.74
CA ASP A 165 -15.94 15.84 -4.63
C ASP A 165 -15.96 14.43 -4.02
N THR A 166 -16.73 14.26 -2.94
CA THR A 166 -16.85 12.98 -2.23
C THR A 166 -17.33 11.85 -3.14
N SER A 167 -18.31 12.13 -4.01
CA SER A 167 -18.88 11.10 -4.88
C SER A 167 -17.92 10.66 -5.98
N GLU A 168 -17.09 11.57 -6.46
CA GLU A 168 -16.06 11.31 -7.44
C GLU A 168 -14.93 10.47 -6.83
N TRP A 169 -14.49 10.78 -5.61
CA TRP A 169 -13.50 9.96 -4.88
C TRP A 169 -14.01 8.55 -4.55
N ILE A 170 -15.28 8.41 -4.16
CA ILE A 170 -15.91 7.08 -3.96
C ILE A 170 -15.80 6.24 -5.24
N LYS A 171 -16.09 6.81 -6.41
CA LYS A 171 -15.94 6.09 -7.70
C LYS A 171 -14.49 5.67 -7.96
N ILE A 172 -13.50 6.49 -7.60
CA ILE A 172 -12.09 6.15 -7.70
C ILE A 172 -11.75 4.96 -6.80
N ILE A 173 -12.19 4.99 -5.53
CA ILE A 173 -11.97 3.92 -4.55
C ILE A 173 -12.59 2.61 -5.04
N ASP A 174 -13.84 2.65 -5.53
CA ASP A 174 -14.54 1.47 -6.07
C ASP A 174 -13.88 0.93 -7.34
N LYS A 175 -13.45 1.82 -8.25
CA LYS A 175 -12.71 1.42 -9.44
C LYS A 175 -11.38 0.80 -9.08
N ALA A 176 -10.64 1.37 -8.13
CA ALA A 176 -9.39 0.80 -7.62
C ALA A 176 -9.60 -0.62 -7.09
N TRP A 177 -10.65 -0.83 -6.31
CA TRP A 177 -11.04 -2.14 -5.84
C TRP A 177 -11.34 -3.10 -7.00
N SER A 178 -12.16 -2.68 -7.96
CA SER A 178 -12.59 -3.51 -9.09
C SER A 178 -11.44 -3.98 -9.99
N ILE A 179 -10.32 -3.26 -10.03
CA ILE A 179 -9.11 -3.61 -10.78
C ILE A 179 -8.05 -4.31 -9.92
N GLY A 180 -8.31 -4.53 -8.63
CA GLY A 180 -7.49 -5.33 -7.74
C GLY A 180 -6.42 -4.57 -6.98
N ILE A 181 -6.67 -3.32 -6.64
CA ILE A 181 -5.77 -2.52 -5.80
C ILE A 181 -6.26 -2.59 -4.35
N PRO A 182 -5.54 -3.30 -3.45
CA PRO A 182 -6.02 -3.57 -2.10
C PRO A 182 -5.67 -2.49 -1.08
N HIS A 183 -4.94 -1.45 -1.45
CA HIS A 183 -4.39 -0.50 -0.50
C HIS A 183 -4.56 0.94 -1.01
N ILE A 184 -5.19 1.77 -0.22
CA ILE A 184 -5.41 3.21 -0.47
C ILE A 184 -4.70 4.03 0.59
N VAL A 185 -3.93 5.02 0.17
CA VAL A 185 -3.26 5.97 1.05
C VAL A 185 -3.84 7.36 0.80
N PHE A 186 -4.44 7.95 1.80
CA PHE A 186 -4.93 9.32 1.75
C PHE A 186 -3.82 10.29 2.13
N THR A 187 -3.49 11.19 1.21
CA THR A 187 -2.39 12.15 1.30
C THR A 187 -2.73 13.46 0.57
N GLY A 188 -1.73 14.22 0.20
CA GLY A 188 -1.82 15.47 -0.55
C GLY A 188 -1.09 16.61 0.16
N GLY A 189 -1.77 17.71 0.40
CA GLY A 189 -1.36 18.74 1.36
C GLY A 189 -1.70 18.31 2.78
N GLU A 190 -2.90 18.67 3.24
CA GLU A 190 -3.39 18.17 4.54
C GLU A 190 -4.77 17.53 4.38
N PRO A 191 -4.85 16.20 4.28
CA PRO A 191 -6.08 15.47 4.00
C PRO A 191 -7.15 15.67 5.09
N THR A 192 -6.75 15.92 6.35
CA THR A 192 -7.71 16.16 7.44
C THR A 192 -8.45 17.50 7.33
N LEU A 193 -8.10 18.36 6.37
CA LEU A 193 -8.90 19.55 6.04
C LEU A 193 -10.18 19.22 5.26
N ARG A 194 -10.30 18.00 4.77
CA ARG A 194 -11.55 17.52 4.17
C ARG A 194 -12.46 16.93 5.23
N ASP A 195 -13.65 17.48 5.36
CA ASP A 195 -14.64 17.00 6.33
C ASP A 195 -15.25 15.64 5.91
N ASP A 196 -15.12 15.27 4.63
CA ASP A 196 -15.59 14.01 4.08
C ASP A 196 -14.55 12.87 4.14
N LEU A 197 -13.36 13.09 4.70
CA LEU A 197 -12.35 12.04 4.86
C LEU A 197 -12.88 10.78 5.56
N PRO A 198 -13.68 10.87 6.66
CA PRO A 198 -14.26 9.67 7.27
C PRO A 198 -15.16 8.88 6.32
N VAL A 199 -15.87 9.55 5.40
CA VAL A 199 -16.71 8.88 4.40
C VAL A 199 -15.86 8.11 3.39
N LEU A 200 -14.72 8.65 2.98
CA LEU A 200 -13.78 7.99 2.07
C LEU A 200 -13.11 6.78 2.73
N LEU A 201 -12.72 6.90 4.01
CA LEU A 201 -12.20 5.79 4.81
C LEU A 201 -13.24 4.67 4.94
N GLN A 202 -14.49 5.01 5.27
CA GLN A 202 -15.57 4.04 5.38
C GLN A 202 -15.82 3.30 4.07
N GLN A 203 -15.72 3.97 2.91
CA GLN A 203 -15.85 3.30 1.61
C GLN A 203 -14.68 2.34 1.36
N THR A 204 -13.47 2.72 1.72
CA THR A 204 -12.28 1.87 1.63
C THR A 204 -12.45 0.61 2.49
N GLU A 205 -12.94 0.77 3.73
CA GLU A 205 -13.24 -0.35 4.65
C GLU A 205 -14.35 -1.25 4.10
N ASN A 206 -15.44 -0.67 3.58
CA ASN A 206 -16.54 -1.42 2.99
C ASN A 206 -16.09 -2.31 1.82
N ASN A 207 -15.11 -1.88 1.07
CA ASN A 207 -14.47 -2.66 0.01
C ASN A 207 -13.51 -3.73 0.56
N GLY A 208 -13.12 -3.67 1.84
CA GLY A 208 -12.09 -4.54 2.42
C GLY A 208 -10.66 -4.16 2.01
N GLN A 209 -10.45 -2.93 1.56
CA GLN A 209 -9.11 -2.39 1.27
C GLN A 209 -8.46 -1.91 2.56
N VAL A 210 -7.12 -1.91 2.59
CA VAL A 210 -6.35 -1.32 3.69
C VAL A 210 -6.24 0.19 3.47
N SER A 211 -6.44 0.97 4.52
CA SER A 211 -6.39 2.43 4.46
C SER A 211 -5.25 3.02 5.27
N GLY A 212 -4.54 3.99 4.68
CA GLY A 212 -3.51 4.79 5.34
C GLY A 212 -3.81 6.27 5.29
N LEU A 213 -3.37 7.00 6.30
CA LEU A 213 -3.47 8.46 6.36
C LEU A 213 -2.11 9.09 6.59
N LEU A 214 -1.71 9.99 5.70
CA LEU A 214 -0.48 10.78 5.83
C LEU A 214 -0.87 12.23 6.13
N THR A 215 -0.54 12.74 7.32
CA THR A 215 -1.07 14.01 7.85
C THR A 215 -0.04 14.75 8.70
N ASN A 216 -0.25 16.04 8.92
CA ASN A 216 0.50 16.83 9.90
C ASN A 216 0.15 16.47 11.37
N GLY A 217 -0.87 15.64 11.60
CA GLY A 217 -1.26 15.12 12.91
C GLY A 217 -1.99 16.10 13.82
N ILE A 218 -2.22 17.34 13.43
CA ILE A 218 -2.82 18.37 14.31
C ILE A 218 -4.25 17.98 14.71
N ARG A 219 -5.10 17.63 13.74
CA ARG A 219 -6.50 17.24 14.03
C ARG A 219 -6.62 15.90 14.77
N LEU A 220 -5.58 15.06 14.74
CA LEU A 220 -5.57 13.81 15.51
C LEU A 220 -5.48 14.06 17.02
N SER A 221 -5.14 15.28 17.46
CA SER A 221 -5.20 15.68 18.87
C SER A 221 -6.64 15.89 19.37
N GLU A 222 -7.63 15.92 18.49
CA GLU A 222 -9.05 16.04 18.81
C GLU A 222 -9.64 14.63 19.03
N PRO A 223 -10.00 14.23 20.28
CA PRO A 223 -10.38 12.84 20.57
C PRO A 223 -11.60 12.35 19.79
N ALA A 224 -12.57 13.24 19.55
CA ALA A 224 -13.77 12.90 18.79
C ALA A 224 -13.44 12.61 17.31
N TYR A 225 -12.56 13.41 16.70
CA TYR A 225 -12.15 13.23 15.33
C TYR A 225 -11.30 11.96 15.12
N LEU A 226 -10.31 11.73 16.00
CA LEU A 226 -9.52 10.49 15.95
C LEU A 226 -10.41 9.26 16.08
N LYS A 227 -11.34 9.27 17.05
CA LYS A 227 -12.30 8.17 17.23
C LYS A 227 -13.15 7.93 15.99
N ASP A 228 -13.59 8.98 15.33
CA ASP A 228 -14.37 8.87 14.07
C ASP A 228 -13.56 8.20 12.97
N LEU A 229 -12.30 8.59 12.77
CA LEU A 229 -11.41 7.94 11.80
C LEU A 229 -11.17 6.46 12.11
N LEU A 230 -10.98 6.11 13.38
CA LEU A 230 -10.79 4.70 13.79
C LEU A 230 -12.05 3.87 13.55
N LEU A 231 -13.22 4.43 13.84
CA LEU A 231 -14.51 3.74 13.60
C LEU A 231 -14.82 3.56 12.13
N THR A 232 -14.23 4.34 11.24
CA THR A 232 -14.39 4.23 9.78
C THR A 232 -13.32 3.37 9.11
N GLY A 233 -12.46 2.70 9.88
CA GLY A 233 -11.55 1.67 9.37
C GLY A 233 -10.15 2.18 9.01
N LEU A 234 -9.63 3.21 9.69
CA LEU A 234 -8.24 3.63 9.52
C LEU A 234 -7.27 2.57 10.08
N ASP A 235 -6.42 2.00 9.21
CA ASP A 235 -5.47 0.94 9.58
C ASP A 235 -4.12 1.47 10.05
N TYR A 236 -3.62 2.57 9.45
CA TYR A 236 -2.34 3.16 9.85
C TYR A 236 -2.25 4.66 9.59
N VAL A 237 -1.34 5.30 10.31
CA VAL A 237 -1.05 6.73 10.14
C VAL A 237 0.45 6.99 10.05
N MET A 238 0.83 7.90 9.15
CA MET A 238 2.13 8.55 9.15
C MET A 238 1.97 10.03 9.49
N ILE A 239 2.59 10.47 10.58
CA ILE A 239 2.53 11.86 11.04
C ILE A 239 3.78 12.61 10.60
N VAL A 240 3.62 13.67 9.80
CA VAL A 240 4.71 14.61 9.51
C VAL A 240 4.99 15.41 10.78
N TYR A 241 6.02 14.98 11.50
CA TYR A 241 6.27 15.45 12.85
C TYR A 241 6.85 16.85 12.90
N SER A 242 6.36 17.61 13.86
CA SER A 242 6.93 18.90 14.29
C SER A 242 6.79 19.04 15.81
N ASP A 243 7.59 19.92 16.42
CA ASP A 243 7.58 20.16 17.88
C ASP A 243 6.36 20.95 18.36
N LYS A 244 5.33 21.13 17.55
CA LYS A 244 4.07 21.77 17.97
C LYS A 244 3.36 20.88 18.97
N LYS A 245 2.74 21.52 19.98
CA LYS A 245 2.04 20.80 21.03
C LYS A 245 0.94 19.90 20.45
N GLU A 246 0.15 20.41 19.53
CA GLU A 246 -0.97 19.69 18.89
C GLU A 246 -0.49 18.43 18.15
N VAL A 247 0.66 18.49 17.47
CA VAL A 247 1.26 17.34 16.77
C VAL A 247 1.72 16.27 17.76
N ARG A 248 2.35 16.67 18.87
CA ARG A 248 2.73 15.74 19.94
C ARG A 248 1.52 15.10 20.61
N ASP A 249 0.49 15.91 20.89
CA ASP A 249 -0.75 15.41 21.50
C ASP A 249 -1.46 14.42 20.55
N GLY A 250 -1.50 14.71 19.24
CA GLY A 250 -2.04 13.81 18.21
C GLY A 250 -1.26 12.50 18.11
N LEU A 251 0.08 12.57 18.08
CA LEU A 251 0.92 11.38 18.10
C LEU A 251 0.65 10.51 19.34
N GLN A 252 0.61 11.14 20.53
CA GLN A 252 0.33 10.43 21.77
C GLN A 252 -1.08 9.83 21.82
N ALA A 253 -2.06 10.47 21.17
CA ALA A 253 -3.40 9.91 21.06
C ALA A 253 -3.41 8.67 20.18
N CYS A 254 -2.79 8.72 19.00
CA CYS A 254 -2.69 7.58 18.08
C CYS A 254 -1.94 6.38 18.69
N LEU A 255 -0.87 6.61 19.46
CA LEU A 255 -0.09 5.55 20.10
C LEU A 255 -0.83 4.77 21.20
N LYS A 256 -2.02 5.23 21.62
CA LYS A 256 -2.88 4.53 22.60
C LYS A 256 -3.90 3.61 21.95
N GLU A 257 -4.05 3.71 20.65
CA GLU A 257 -5.02 2.97 19.86
C GLU A 257 -4.36 1.77 19.17
N ASP A 258 -5.16 0.83 18.72
CA ASP A 258 -4.71 -0.28 17.89
C ASP A 258 -4.51 0.23 16.45
N LEU A 259 -3.42 0.95 16.24
CA LEU A 259 -3.09 1.63 15.00
C LEU A 259 -1.59 1.50 14.73
N PHE A 260 -1.21 1.18 13.51
CA PHE A 260 0.20 1.27 13.13
C PHE A 260 0.58 2.75 12.96
N VAL A 261 1.46 3.23 13.84
CA VAL A 261 1.88 4.63 13.87
C VAL A 261 3.32 4.79 13.42
N SER A 262 3.50 5.57 12.37
CA SER A 262 4.82 6.00 11.89
C SER A 262 4.96 7.52 11.88
N VAL A 263 6.19 8.01 11.82
CA VAL A 263 6.48 9.45 11.76
C VAL A 263 7.38 9.77 10.58
N HIS A 264 7.16 10.92 9.96
CA HIS A 264 8.06 11.51 8.99
C HIS A 264 8.85 12.66 9.59
N LEU A 265 10.17 12.67 9.37
CA LEU A 265 11.09 13.70 9.83
C LEU A 265 11.83 14.33 8.66
N THR A 266 11.76 15.65 8.53
CA THR A 266 12.48 16.41 7.49
C THR A 266 13.78 16.98 8.03
N LEU A 267 14.92 16.51 7.50
CA LEU A 267 16.24 16.99 7.87
C LEU A 267 16.51 18.36 7.23
N LYS A 268 16.94 19.33 8.08
CA LYS A 268 17.42 20.65 7.72
C LYS A 268 18.88 20.83 8.16
N GLU A 269 19.48 21.98 7.80
CA GLU A 269 20.87 22.28 8.16
C GLU A 269 21.10 22.31 9.69
N ASP A 270 20.09 22.74 10.45
CA ASP A 270 20.20 23.10 11.87
C ASP A 270 19.51 22.12 12.82
N ASN A 271 18.85 21.04 12.34
CA ASN A 271 18.04 20.17 13.18
C ASN A 271 18.55 18.73 13.34
N PHE A 272 19.74 18.41 12.86
CA PHE A 272 20.28 17.04 12.90
C PHE A 272 20.28 16.42 14.29
N GLU A 273 20.80 17.14 15.31
CA GLU A 273 20.84 16.65 16.68
C GLU A 273 19.43 16.49 17.28
N THR A 274 18.51 17.37 16.89
CA THR A 274 17.12 17.29 17.31
C THR A 274 16.44 16.04 16.75
N ILE A 275 16.60 15.77 15.44
CA ILE A 275 16.10 14.56 14.81
C ILE A 275 16.72 13.30 15.45
N SER A 276 18.04 13.33 15.65
CA SER A 276 18.75 12.22 16.29
C SER A 276 18.20 11.88 17.69
N ARG A 277 17.82 12.88 18.47
CA ARG A 277 17.17 12.70 19.76
C ARG A 277 15.72 12.20 19.62
N HIS A 278 14.95 12.75 18.68
CA HIS A 278 13.58 12.29 18.41
C HIS A 278 13.51 10.81 18.03
N ILE A 279 14.46 10.29 17.25
CA ILE A 279 14.53 8.86 16.92
C ILE A 279 14.59 8.02 18.22
N GLU A 280 15.42 8.41 19.18
CA GLU A 280 15.51 7.72 20.49
C GLU A 280 14.22 7.83 21.31
N GLU A 281 13.58 9.00 21.28
CA GLU A 281 12.33 9.24 21.98
C GLU A 281 11.18 8.42 21.38
N PHE A 282 11.08 8.35 20.04
CA PHE A 282 10.03 7.62 19.33
C PHE A 282 10.09 6.12 19.58
N GLN A 283 11.28 5.54 19.62
CA GLN A 283 11.46 4.14 20.01
C GLN A 283 10.87 3.86 21.41
N LYS A 284 11.12 4.75 22.37
CA LYS A 284 10.64 4.58 23.76
C LYS A 284 9.12 4.70 23.91
N VAL A 285 8.48 5.51 23.05
CA VAL A 285 7.02 5.74 23.13
C VAL A 285 6.21 4.79 22.26
N GLY A 286 6.85 3.93 21.45
CA GLY A 286 6.17 2.88 20.70
C GLY A 286 5.81 3.25 19.26
N VAL A 287 6.45 4.29 18.68
CA VAL A 287 6.39 4.51 17.22
C VAL A 287 6.97 3.29 16.50
N LYS A 288 6.29 2.83 15.46
CA LYS A 288 6.67 1.61 14.74
C LYS A 288 7.67 1.88 13.61
N GLY A 289 7.49 2.96 12.87
CA GLY A 289 8.31 3.26 11.71
C GLY A 289 8.70 4.73 11.60
N ILE A 290 9.81 4.99 10.94
CA ILE A 290 10.30 6.35 10.66
C ILE A 290 10.57 6.50 9.17
N SER A 291 10.03 7.56 8.58
CA SER A 291 10.35 8.05 7.25
C SER A 291 11.25 9.29 7.37
N LEU A 292 12.25 9.42 6.48
CA LEU A 292 13.18 10.54 6.46
C LEU A 292 13.24 11.19 5.07
N SER A 293 13.15 12.51 5.04
CA SER A 293 13.52 13.31 3.87
C SER A 293 14.56 14.38 4.21
N ALA A 294 15.19 14.94 3.20
CA ALA A 294 16.10 16.08 3.36
C ALA A 294 15.52 17.31 2.66
N HIS A 295 15.51 18.43 3.34
CA HIS A 295 15.07 19.70 2.76
C HIS A 295 15.98 20.20 1.61
N LYS A 296 17.24 19.71 1.55
CA LYS A 296 18.21 20.02 0.49
C LYS A 296 19.10 18.82 0.19
N GLN A 297 19.49 18.66 -1.08
CA GLN A 297 20.34 17.56 -1.56
C GLN A 297 21.69 17.42 -0.84
N ASN A 298 22.31 18.54 -0.42
CA ASN A 298 23.58 18.51 0.27
C ASN A 298 23.55 17.84 1.65
N LEU A 299 22.37 17.48 2.15
CA LEU A 299 22.17 16.82 3.44
C LEU A 299 22.12 15.28 3.34
N THR A 300 22.24 14.70 2.15
CA THR A 300 22.11 13.25 1.92
C THR A 300 23.05 12.41 2.79
N SER A 301 24.29 12.82 2.97
CA SER A 301 25.25 12.10 3.83
C SER A 301 24.82 12.07 5.31
N ARG A 302 24.15 13.11 5.78
CA ARG A 302 23.58 13.15 7.14
C ARG A 302 22.35 12.26 7.29
N LEU A 303 21.57 12.09 6.21
CA LEU A 303 20.45 11.13 6.20
C LEU A 303 20.94 9.70 6.41
N GLU A 304 22.04 9.30 5.80
CA GLU A 304 22.62 7.95 5.98
C GLU A 304 22.95 7.66 7.44
N ILE A 305 23.49 8.66 8.15
CA ILE A 305 23.80 8.52 9.59
C ILE A 305 22.50 8.30 10.39
N LEU A 306 21.45 9.07 10.09
CA LEU A 306 20.16 8.93 10.77
C LEU A 306 19.48 7.60 10.45
N ARG A 307 19.61 7.10 9.22
CA ARG A 307 19.08 5.79 8.80
C ARG A 307 19.75 4.65 9.56
N ASN A 308 21.08 4.70 9.69
CA ASN A 308 21.81 3.71 10.48
C ASN A 308 21.37 3.74 11.95
N LYS A 309 21.12 4.93 12.49
CA LYS A 309 20.60 5.07 13.85
C LYS A 309 19.19 4.47 14.01
N ILE A 310 18.30 4.67 13.05
CA ILE A 310 16.97 4.05 13.05
C ILE A 310 17.09 2.52 13.09
N ALA A 311 17.98 1.96 12.27
CA ALA A 311 18.22 0.51 12.24
C ALA A 311 18.81 -0.01 13.58
N GLU A 312 19.72 0.73 14.22
CA GLU A 312 20.27 0.41 15.55
C GLU A 312 19.17 0.32 16.63
N PHE A 313 18.14 1.17 16.53
CA PHE A 313 17.00 1.16 17.45
C PHE A 313 15.90 0.16 17.06
N GLN A 314 16.11 -0.66 16.01
CA GLN A 314 15.15 -1.65 15.51
C GLN A 314 13.78 -1.03 15.17
N LEU A 315 13.78 0.17 14.62
CA LEU A 315 12.60 0.83 14.07
C LEU A 315 12.52 0.58 12.57
N ASP A 316 11.31 0.41 12.06
CA ASP A 316 11.11 0.25 10.63
C ASP A 316 11.46 1.52 9.87
N LEU A 317 12.25 1.39 8.80
CA LEU A 317 12.54 2.50 7.91
C LEU A 317 11.55 2.50 6.75
N ILE A 318 10.70 3.51 6.70
CA ILE A 318 9.66 3.67 5.68
C ILE A 318 10.25 4.42 4.48
N TRP A 319 10.26 3.77 3.32
CA TRP A 319 10.91 4.30 2.11
C TRP A 319 9.98 4.68 0.98
N ASN A 320 8.81 4.08 0.92
CA ASN A 320 7.97 4.08 -0.26
C ASN A 320 6.60 4.73 -0.07
N LEU A 321 6.36 5.39 1.06
CA LEU A 321 5.17 6.23 1.24
C LEU A 321 5.48 7.65 0.76
N PRO A 322 4.54 8.33 0.08
CA PRO A 322 4.70 9.72 -0.29
C PRO A 322 4.75 10.59 0.97
N VAL A 323 5.49 11.68 0.91
CA VAL A 323 5.48 12.67 1.99
C VAL A 323 4.43 13.71 1.66
N PRO A 324 3.47 14.02 2.56
CA PRO A 324 2.49 15.06 2.31
C PRO A 324 3.17 16.37 1.90
N TYR A 325 2.69 16.93 0.81
CA TYR A 325 3.21 18.20 0.29
C TYR A 325 3.08 19.30 1.34
N SER A 326 4.13 20.08 1.52
CA SER A 326 4.14 21.25 2.39
C SER A 326 5.28 22.19 2.02
N SER A 327 5.31 23.38 2.61
CA SER A 327 6.47 24.27 2.49
C SER A 327 7.78 23.69 3.02
N LEU A 328 7.72 22.67 3.87
CA LEU A 328 8.88 21.97 4.42
C LEU A 328 9.29 20.75 3.58
N ASN A 329 8.34 20.16 2.89
CA ASN A 329 8.51 18.99 2.02
C ASN A 329 7.94 19.33 0.64
N PRO A 330 8.59 20.21 -0.14
CA PRO A 330 8.24 20.39 -1.53
C PRO A 330 8.59 19.10 -2.29
N ILE A 331 7.75 18.71 -3.23
CA ILE A 331 7.88 17.47 -3.99
C ILE A 331 9.26 17.33 -4.65
N GLU A 332 9.85 18.43 -5.13
CA GLU A 332 11.14 18.50 -5.80
C GLU A 332 12.35 18.07 -4.94
N PHE A 333 12.17 17.97 -3.63
CA PHE A 333 13.26 17.70 -2.68
C PHE A 333 13.10 16.38 -1.93
N GLU A 334 12.19 15.53 -2.36
CA GLU A 334 12.22 14.16 -1.88
C GLU A 334 13.55 13.53 -2.29
N THR A 335 14.14 12.83 -1.35
CA THR A 335 15.51 12.34 -1.43
C THR A 335 15.82 11.76 -2.80
N ASP A 336 16.71 12.41 -3.54
CA ASP A 336 17.41 11.85 -4.67
C ASP A 336 18.17 10.58 -4.23
N PHE A 337 17.48 9.50 -4.10
CA PHE A 337 18.08 8.21 -4.32
C PHE A 337 18.42 8.19 -5.81
N LYS A 338 19.69 8.25 -6.16
CA LYS A 338 20.19 8.05 -7.55
C LYS A 338 19.95 6.62 -8.07
N GLY A 339 18.93 5.97 -7.56
CA GLY A 339 18.36 4.75 -8.06
C GLY A 339 16.87 4.99 -8.15
N LYS A 340 16.27 4.71 -9.29
CA LYS A 340 14.80 4.61 -9.37
C LYS A 340 14.34 3.81 -8.17
N ILE A 341 13.44 4.36 -7.35
CA ILE A 341 12.81 3.58 -6.30
C ILE A 341 12.14 2.41 -7.01
N SER A 342 12.60 1.20 -6.73
CA SER A 342 12.06 0.02 -7.38
C SER A 342 10.57 -0.05 -7.06
N GLY A 343 9.69 0.12 -8.04
CA GLY A 343 8.26 0.05 -7.88
C GLY A 343 7.46 1.28 -8.33
N GLU A 344 8.11 2.42 -8.59
CA GLU A 344 7.44 3.59 -9.17
C GLU A 344 6.69 3.21 -10.45
N GLY A 345 5.43 3.61 -10.53
CA GLY A 345 4.56 3.31 -11.65
C GLY A 345 4.11 1.86 -11.75
N LYS A 346 4.68 0.91 -11.00
CA LYS A 346 4.29 -0.51 -10.99
C LYS A 346 3.74 -0.95 -9.65
N GLY A 347 4.47 -0.71 -8.56
CA GLY A 347 4.04 -1.07 -7.21
C GLY A 347 2.98 -0.13 -6.66
N TRP A 348 3.04 1.13 -7.03
CA TRP A 348 2.08 2.16 -6.66
C TRP A 348 1.90 3.20 -7.76
N LEU A 349 0.80 3.94 -7.69
CA LEU A 349 0.49 5.12 -8.48
C LEU A 349 0.05 6.25 -7.55
N TYR A 350 0.23 7.47 -8.02
CA TYR A 350 -0.21 8.67 -7.32
C TYR A 350 -1.38 9.30 -8.07
N ILE A 351 -2.44 9.68 -7.36
CA ILE A 351 -3.60 10.36 -7.92
C ILE A 351 -3.68 11.77 -7.37
N GLU A 352 -3.70 12.76 -8.26
CA GLU A 352 -3.86 14.18 -7.92
C GLU A 352 -5.31 14.52 -7.53
N PRO A 353 -5.57 15.66 -6.87
CA PRO A 353 -6.91 15.99 -6.40
C PRO A 353 -7.99 16.13 -7.48
N ASP A 354 -7.63 16.25 -8.75
CA ASP A 354 -8.52 16.28 -9.92
C ASP A 354 -8.67 14.93 -10.62
N GLY A 355 -8.03 13.89 -10.08
CA GLY A 355 -8.10 12.52 -10.61
C GLY A 355 -7.00 12.15 -11.61
N ASP A 356 -6.10 13.07 -11.95
CA ASP A 356 -4.95 12.78 -12.81
C ASP A 356 -4.00 11.79 -12.14
N VAL A 357 -3.52 10.82 -12.92
CA VAL A 357 -2.67 9.72 -12.44
C VAL A 357 -1.22 9.97 -12.82
N LEU A 358 -0.34 9.90 -11.83
CA LEU A 358 1.10 10.00 -11.99
C LEU A 358 1.77 8.67 -11.61
N PRO A 359 2.96 8.34 -12.16
CA PRO A 359 3.73 7.18 -11.72
C PRO A 359 4.11 7.20 -10.23
N ALA A 360 4.42 8.38 -9.70
CA ALA A 360 4.69 8.65 -8.29
C ALA A 360 4.50 10.14 -8.02
N GLN A 361 4.54 10.55 -6.75
CA GLN A 361 4.31 11.92 -6.29
C GLN A 361 5.22 12.98 -6.95
N ASP A 362 6.48 12.64 -7.20
CA ASP A 362 7.52 13.52 -7.75
C ASP A 362 7.70 13.43 -9.27
N ILE A 363 6.94 12.55 -9.94
CA ILE A 363 7.01 12.35 -11.39
C ILE A 363 5.86 13.08 -12.07
N ASN A 364 6.13 14.29 -12.57
CA ASN A 364 5.13 15.12 -13.22
C ASN A 364 4.82 14.68 -14.66
N HIS A 365 4.34 13.43 -14.80
CA HIS A 365 3.93 12.81 -16.06
C HIS A 365 2.55 12.20 -15.92
N VAL A 366 1.54 12.83 -16.52
CA VAL A 366 0.16 12.34 -16.45
C VAL A 366 -0.01 11.13 -17.37
N LEU A 367 -0.40 9.99 -16.75
CA LEU A 367 -0.69 8.73 -17.44
C LEU A 367 -2.13 8.66 -17.97
N GLY A 368 -3.02 9.50 -17.47
CA GLY A 368 -4.44 9.58 -17.73
C GLY A 368 -5.20 10.05 -16.50
N ASN A 369 -6.53 10.11 -16.57
CA ASN A 369 -7.38 10.47 -15.45
C ASN A 369 -8.11 9.22 -14.90
N PHE A 370 -7.99 8.95 -13.60
CA PHE A 370 -8.49 7.70 -13.01
C PHE A 370 -10.02 7.61 -13.07
N LEU A 371 -10.71 8.76 -13.05
CA LEU A 371 -12.17 8.83 -13.10
C LEU A 371 -12.71 8.70 -14.53
N GLU A 372 -12.02 9.31 -15.50
CA GLU A 372 -12.52 9.48 -16.87
C GLU A 372 -12.04 8.38 -17.83
N ASP A 373 -10.79 7.92 -17.69
CA ASP A 373 -10.16 6.99 -18.63
C ASP A 373 -10.35 5.53 -18.24
N ASP A 374 -10.37 4.65 -19.25
CA ASP A 374 -10.32 3.22 -19.02
C ASP A 374 -8.97 2.79 -18.39
N TRP A 375 -9.01 1.86 -17.43
CA TRP A 375 -7.81 1.35 -16.78
C TRP A 375 -6.71 0.90 -17.74
N GLY A 376 -7.11 0.24 -18.84
CA GLY A 376 -6.15 -0.24 -19.84
C GLY A 376 -5.37 0.88 -20.55
N ILE A 377 -5.87 2.11 -20.59
CA ILE A 377 -5.17 3.29 -21.14
C ILE A 377 -4.11 3.75 -20.13
N ILE A 378 -4.51 3.95 -18.88
CA ILE A 378 -3.63 4.40 -17.79
C ILE A 378 -2.47 3.41 -17.60
N TRP A 379 -2.79 2.10 -17.54
CA TRP A 379 -1.80 1.07 -17.24
C TRP A 379 -0.81 0.80 -18.39
N LYS A 380 -1.23 0.98 -19.65
CA LYS A 380 -0.33 0.87 -20.82
C LYS A 380 0.63 2.05 -20.94
N GLY A 381 0.24 3.23 -20.47
CA GLY A 381 1.09 4.43 -20.48
C GLY A 381 2.39 4.29 -19.71
N GLN A 382 2.49 3.30 -18.83
CA GLN A 382 3.70 3.01 -18.03
C GLN A 382 4.72 2.12 -18.75
N ASN A 383 4.32 1.40 -19.78
CA ASN A 383 5.18 0.45 -20.49
C ASN A 383 5.87 1.06 -21.71
N ASN A 384 5.66 2.34 -21.96
CA ASN A 384 6.32 3.14 -22.98
C ASN A 384 7.33 4.10 -22.34
#